data_a8b66535dce0808d79756fb469a42eac
#
_entry.id   a8b66535dce0808d79756fb469a42eac
#
_cell.length_a   1.000
_cell.length_b   1.000
_cell.length_c   1.000
_cell.angle_alpha   90.00
_cell.angle_beta   90.00
_cell.angle_gamma   90.00
#
_symmetry.space_group_name_H-M   'P 1'
#
loop_
_entity.id
_entity.type
_entity.pdbx_description
1 polymer ?
#
loop_
_entity_poly.entity_id
_entity_poly.type
_entity_poly.pdbx_seq_one_letter_code
_entity_poly.pdbx_strand_id
1 'polypeptide(L)'
;MEELKKPELSLVIPVYNEEANLEELIRRCLAACDPLHIPYEIILVDDGSADSSANMIREAAEKHDGKIVGVFLTTNFGQHAAVTAGLQTSVGKYVITLDADLQNPPEEIPKLVEKLREGYDVVG
;
A
#
# COMPACT_ATOMS: atom_id res chain seq x y z
N MET A 1 15.55 3.52 24.63
CA MET A 1 14.44 3.98 23.76
C MET A 1 14.59 3.31 22.40
N GLU A 2 13.54 2.65 21.96
CA GLU A 2 13.59 2.02 20.65
C GLU A 2 13.45 3.08 19.56
N GLU A 3 14.33 3.01 18.58
CA GLU A 3 14.18 3.84 17.40
C GLU A 3 13.17 3.20 16.47
N LEU A 4 12.26 4.01 15.93
CA LEU A 4 11.35 3.55 14.91
C LEU A 4 12.16 3.30 13.63
N LYS A 5 12.12 2.07 13.14
CA LYS A 5 12.81 1.74 11.90
C LYS A 5 12.07 2.34 10.73
N LYS A 6 12.78 3.00 9.83
CA LYS A 6 12.20 3.48 8.59
C LYS A 6 11.83 2.30 7.70
N PRO A 7 10.70 2.36 7.02
CA PRO A 7 10.35 1.31 6.07
C PRO A 7 11.43 1.13 5.00
N GLU A 8 11.70 -0.10 4.65
CA GLU A 8 12.52 -0.42 3.50
C GLU A 8 11.64 -0.50 2.25
N LEU A 9 10.39 -0.93 2.43
CA LEU A 9 9.43 -1.12 1.35
C LEU A 9 8.18 -0.27 1.58
N SER A 10 7.74 0.44 0.54
CA SER A 10 6.44 1.11 0.55
C SER A 10 5.59 0.53 -0.56
N LEU A 11 4.40 0.04 -0.20
CA LEU A 11 3.37 -0.34 -1.18
C LEU A 11 2.43 0.83 -1.33
N VAL A 12 2.18 1.27 -2.56
CA VAL A 12 1.24 2.35 -2.84
C VAL A 12 0.06 1.77 -3.62
N ILE A 13 -1.13 1.88 -3.06
CA ILE A 13 -2.33 1.28 -3.63
C ILE A 13 -3.43 2.34 -3.72
N PRO A 14 -3.76 2.82 -4.93
CA PRO A 14 -4.89 3.71 -5.09
C PRO A 14 -6.19 2.94 -4.95
N VAL A 15 -7.16 3.53 -4.25
CA VAL A 15 -8.44 2.89 -3.94
C VAL A 15 -9.58 3.80 -4.35
N TYR A 16 -10.47 3.29 -5.18
CA TYR A 16 -11.69 4.00 -5.54
C TYR A 16 -12.85 3.02 -5.63
N ASN A 17 -13.78 3.10 -4.66
CA ASN A 17 -14.97 2.23 -4.60
C ASN A 17 -14.62 0.74 -4.68
N GLU A 18 -13.71 0.31 -3.79
CA GLU A 18 -13.22 -1.07 -3.74
C GLU A 18 -13.63 -1.80 -2.46
N GLU A 19 -14.76 -1.42 -1.84
CA GLU A 19 -15.16 -2.02 -0.56
C GLU A 19 -15.28 -3.54 -0.62
N ALA A 20 -15.64 -4.11 -1.79
CA ALA A 20 -15.78 -5.54 -1.95
C ALA A 20 -14.45 -6.29 -1.89
N ASN A 21 -13.35 -5.63 -2.24
CA ASN A 21 -12.03 -6.27 -2.35
C ASN A 21 -11.04 -5.87 -1.25
N LEU A 22 -11.31 -4.77 -0.54
CA LEU A 22 -10.31 -4.19 0.37
C LEU A 22 -9.89 -5.10 1.51
N GLU A 23 -10.83 -5.79 2.14
CA GLU A 23 -10.49 -6.66 3.26
C GLU A 23 -9.51 -7.76 2.82
N GLU A 24 -9.81 -8.41 1.71
CA GLU A 24 -8.94 -9.45 1.19
C GLU A 24 -7.60 -8.90 0.71
N LEU A 25 -7.62 -7.76 0.03
CA LEU A 25 -6.39 -7.10 -0.43
C LEU A 25 -5.45 -6.83 0.74
N ILE A 26 -5.96 -6.22 1.81
CA ILE A 26 -5.16 -5.89 2.99
C ILE A 26 -4.60 -7.16 3.63
N ARG A 27 -5.43 -8.17 3.82
CA ARG A 27 -5.01 -9.45 4.38
C ARG A 27 -3.87 -10.08 3.57
N ARG A 28 -4.02 -10.10 2.25
CA ARG A 28 -3.03 -10.71 1.36
C ARG A 28 -1.74 -9.90 1.29
N CYS A 29 -1.83 -8.58 1.33
CA CYS A 29 -0.64 -7.73 1.37
C CYS A 29 0.16 -7.94 2.65
N LEU A 30 -0.52 -8.00 3.81
CA LEU A 30 0.15 -8.26 5.08
C LEU A 30 0.80 -9.64 5.07
N ALA A 31 0.08 -10.65 4.55
CA ALA A 31 0.60 -12.01 4.48
C ALA A 31 1.82 -12.13 3.56
N ALA A 32 1.89 -11.29 2.53
CA ALA A 32 3.05 -11.28 1.61
C ALA A 32 4.24 -10.53 2.20
N CYS A 33 3.99 -9.47 2.96
CA CYS A 33 5.06 -8.63 3.50
C CYS A 33 5.64 -9.12 4.82
N ASP A 34 4.81 -9.65 5.73
CA ASP A 34 5.29 -10.09 7.05
C ASP A 34 6.45 -11.09 6.98
N PRO A 35 6.41 -12.11 6.10
CA PRO A 35 7.51 -13.08 6.01
C PRO A 35 8.83 -12.52 5.48
N LEU A 36 8.83 -11.31 4.92
CA LEU A 36 10.06 -10.70 4.41
C LEU A 36 11.00 -10.25 5.53
N HIS A 37 10.48 -10.09 6.74
CA HIS A 37 11.23 -9.63 7.92
C HIS A 37 11.96 -8.30 7.68
N ILE A 38 11.35 -7.42 6.91
CA ILE A 38 11.85 -6.06 6.68
C ILE A 38 10.78 -5.05 7.10
N PRO A 39 11.17 -3.86 7.52
CA PRO A 39 10.19 -2.81 7.79
C PRO A 39 9.46 -2.43 6.50
N TYR A 40 8.14 -2.35 6.55
CA TYR A 40 7.35 -1.97 5.39
C TYR A 40 6.16 -1.10 5.81
N GLU A 41 5.62 -0.38 4.85
CA GLU A 41 4.37 0.36 5.00
C GLU A 41 3.48 0.09 3.80
N ILE A 42 2.19 0.01 4.04
CA ILE A 42 1.17 -0.13 2.99
C ILE A 42 0.37 1.15 2.97
N ILE A 43 0.51 1.91 1.90
CA ILE A 43 -0.15 3.21 1.77
C ILE A 43 -1.40 3.03 0.90
N LEU A 44 -2.56 3.14 1.52
CA LEU A 44 -3.84 3.03 0.85
C LEU A 44 -4.36 4.45 0.62
N VAL A 45 -4.47 4.84 -0.65
CA VAL A 45 -4.90 6.19 -1.01
C VAL A 45 -6.35 6.14 -1.46
N ASP A 46 -7.24 6.66 -0.64
CA ASP A 46 -8.65 6.76 -1.00
C ASP A 46 -8.86 7.94 -1.95
N ASP A 47 -9.25 7.65 -3.16
CA ASP A 47 -9.48 8.65 -4.21
C ASP A 47 -10.93 9.13 -4.22
N GLY A 48 -11.42 9.56 -3.05
CA GLY A 48 -12.75 10.12 -2.92
C GLY A 48 -13.86 9.10 -3.11
N SER A 49 -13.70 7.87 -2.55
CA SER A 49 -14.71 6.82 -2.69
C SER A 49 -16.06 7.22 -2.10
N ALA A 50 -17.12 6.78 -2.77
CA ALA A 50 -18.50 7.01 -2.31
C ALA A 50 -19.01 5.86 -1.43
N ASP A 51 -18.32 4.72 -1.42
CA ASP A 51 -18.71 3.54 -0.65
C ASP A 51 -17.98 3.49 0.70
N SER A 52 -17.90 2.33 1.33
CA SER A 52 -17.27 2.16 2.64
C SER A 52 -15.75 2.08 2.61
N SER A 53 -15.12 2.24 1.43
CA SER A 53 -13.67 2.12 1.30
C SER A 53 -12.89 3.01 2.26
N ALA A 54 -13.25 4.29 2.37
CA ALA A 54 -12.54 5.22 3.25
C ALA A 54 -12.58 4.77 4.71
N ASN A 55 -13.74 4.34 5.19
CA ASN A 55 -13.87 3.86 6.58
C ASN A 55 -13.07 2.58 6.80
N MET A 56 -13.07 1.67 5.82
CA MET A 56 -12.28 0.44 5.91
C MET A 56 -10.79 0.75 6.02
N ILE A 57 -10.32 1.74 5.26
CA ILE A 57 -8.92 2.18 5.32
C ILE A 57 -8.60 2.75 6.70
N ARG A 58 -9.48 3.59 7.25
CA ARG A 58 -9.26 4.17 8.58
C ARG A 58 -9.16 3.08 9.65
N GLU A 59 -10.07 2.12 9.61
CA GLU A 59 -10.06 1.01 10.56
C GLU A 59 -8.79 0.17 10.43
N ALA A 60 -8.36 -0.11 9.19
CA ALA A 60 -7.15 -0.87 8.95
C ALA A 60 -5.91 -0.12 9.45
N ALA A 61 -5.84 1.19 9.24
CA ALA A 61 -4.71 2.00 9.70
C ALA A 61 -4.63 2.03 11.22
N GLU A 62 -5.78 2.07 11.91
CA GLU A 62 -5.81 2.02 13.37
C GLU A 62 -5.40 0.64 13.89
N LYS A 63 -5.90 -0.42 13.26
CA LYS A 63 -5.61 -1.79 13.67
C LYS A 63 -4.16 -2.18 13.43
N HIS A 64 -3.57 -1.67 12.36
CA HIS A 64 -2.19 -2.00 11.96
C HIS A 64 -1.32 -0.74 11.96
N ASP A 65 -1.33 -0.03 13.09
CA ASP A 65 -0.58 1.20 13.24
C ASP A 65 0.91 0.97 12.96
N GLY A 66 1.47 1.86 12.14
CA GLY A 66 2.85 1.74 11.71
C GLY A 66 3.06 0.87 10.46
N LYS A 67 2.09 0.03 10.11
CA LYS A 67 2.16 -0.81 8.90
C LYS A 67 1.23 -0.32 7.80
N ILE A 68 0.06 0.18 8.15
CA ILE A 68 -0.92 0.67 7.19
C ILE A 68 -1.12 2.15 7.39
N VAL A 69 -0.98 2.90 6.30
CA VAL A 69 -1.14 4.36 6.29
C VAL A 69 -2.29 4.69 5.35
N GLY A 70 -3.26 5.46 5.84
CA GLY A 70 -4.37 5.93 5.00
C GLY A 70 -4.12 7.35 4.53
N VAL A 71 -4.34 7.59 3.24
CA VAL A 71 -4.31 8.92 2.64
C VAL A 71 -5.67 9.15 1.99
N PHE A 72 -6.30 10.28 2.28
CA PHE A 72 -7.68 10.53 1.86
C PHE A 72 -7.74 11.79 1.01
N LEU A 73 -8.05 11.64 -0.27
CA LEU A 73 -8.28 12.77 -1.14
C LEU A 73 -9.70 13.30 -0.93
N THR A 74 -9.89 14.60 -1.06
CA THR A 74 -11.18 15.24 -0.77
C THR A 74 -12.26 14.89 -1.78
N THR A 75 -11.86 14.49 -2.98
CA THR A 75 -12.78 14.09 -4.04
C THR A 75 -12.03 13.15 -4.98
N ASN A 76 -12.74 12.64 -5.98
CA ASN A 76 -12.10 11.80 -7.00
C ASN A 76 -11.27 12.66 -7.94
N PHE A 77 -9.95 12.51 -7.88
CA PHE A 77 -9.01 13.21 -8.77
C PHE A 77 -8.41 12.28 -9.83
N GLY A 78 -8.70 10.99 -9.77
CA GLY A 78 -8.20 10.00 -10.70
C GLY A 78 -7.04 9.17 -10.14
N GLN A 79 -6.83 8.01 -10.75
CA GLN A 79 -5.81 7.05 -10.28
C GLN A 79 -4.41 7.64 -10.27
N HIS A 80 -4.07 8.42 -11.31
CA HIS A 80 -2.74 9.03 -11.40
C HIS A 80 -2.48 9.97 -10.22
N ALA A 81 -3.45 10.81 -9.86
CA ALA A 81 -3.32 11.71 -8.72
C ALA A 81 -3.21 10.94 -7.42
N ALA A 82 -3.97 9.85 -7.27
CA ALA A 82 -3.92 9.02 -6.07
C ALA A 82 -2.56 8.34 -5.93
N VAL A 83 -2.01 7.79 -7.00
CA VAL A 83 -0.67 7.19 -6.98
C VAL A 83 0.38 8.25 -6.62
N THR A 84 0.28 9.44 -7.20
CA THR A 84 1.20 10.53 -6.91
C THR A 84 1.16 10.93 -5.43
N ALA A 85 -0.04 11.03 -4.85
CA ALA A 85 -0.19 11.33 -3.43
C ALA A 85 0.45 10.24 -2.56
N GLY A 86 0.27 8.98 -2.92
CA GLY A 86 0.89 7.87 -2.22
C GLY A 86 2.41 7.89 -2.31
N LEU A 87 2.95 8.19 -3.49
CA LEU A 87 4.40 8.30 -3.69
C LEU A 87 5.00 9.44 -2.85
N GLN A 88 4.30 10.57 -2.77
CA GLN A 88 4.74 11.69 -1.94
C GLN A 88 4.74 11.36 -0.45
N THR A 89 3.85 10.47 -0.03
CA THR A 89 3.75 10.04 1.36
C THR A 89 4.78 8.95 1.68
N SER A 90 5.20 8.16 0.69
CA SER A 90 6.08 7.02 0.90
C SER A 90 7.47 7.43 1.39
N VAL A 91 8.03 6.62 2.28
CA VAL A 91 9.38 6.85 2.81
C VAL A 91 10.26 5.61 2.65
N GLY A 92 9.77 4.57 2.02
CA GLY A 92 10.54 3.34 1.81
C GLY A 92 11.65 3.52 0.78
N LYS A 93 12.70 2.73 0.94
CA LYS A 93 13.80 2.69 -0.04
C LYS A 93 13.30 2.17 -1.38
N TYR A 94 12.42 1.18 -1.33
CA TYR A 94 11.79 0.58 -2.52
C TYR A 94 10.30 0.89 -2.50
N VAL A 95 9.74 1.19 -3.66
CA VAL A 95 8.31 1.50 -3.79
C VAL A 95 7.69 0.59 -4.85
N ILE A 96 6.59 -0.05 -4.50
CA ILE A 96 5.82 -0.89 -5.41
C ILE A 96 4.40 -0.34 -5.45
N THR A 97 3.84 -0.18 -6.65
CA THR A 97 2.44 0.20 -6.81
C THR A 97 1.62 -1.03 -7.20
N LEU A 98 0.42 -1.14 -6.62
CA LEU A 98 -0.51 -2.22 -6.90
C LEU A 98 -1.90 -1.65 -7.17
N ASP A 99 -2.67 -2.35 -7.98
CA ASP A 99 -4.09 -2.04 -8.16
C ASP A 99 -4.93 -2.72 -7.08
N ALA A 100 -5.99 -2.04 -6.64
CA ALA A 100 -6.83 -2.54 -5.54
C ALA A 100 -7.80 -3.64 -5.96
N ASP A 101 -7.94 -3.91 -7.25
CA ASP A 101 -8.90 -4.87 -7.79
C ASP A 101 -8.39 -6.32 -7.78
N LEU A 102 -7.24 -6.57 -7.18
CA LEU A 102 -6.63 -7.90 -7.05
C LEU A 102 -6.18 -8.51 -8.39
N GLN A 103 -6.09 -7.71 -9.45
CA GLN A 103 -5.53 -8.19 -10.72
C GLN A 103 -4.02 -8.45 -10.61
N ASN A 104 -3.32 -7.65 -9.79
CA ASN A 104 -1.92 -7.90 -9.46
C ASN A 104 -1.88 -8.64 -8.13
N PRO A 105 -1.55 -9.94 -8.12
CA PRO A 105 -1.59 -10.70 -6.87
C PRO A 105 -0.57 -10.18 -5.86
N PRO A 106 -0.98 -9.86 -4.63
CA PRO A 106 -0.01 -9.46 -3.60
C PRO A 106 1.08 -10.49 -3.35
N GLU A 107 0.82 -11.76 -3.66
CA GLU A 107 1.80 -12.85 -3.52
C GLU A 107 3.02 -12.68 -4.40
N GLU A 108 2.97 -11.79 -5.41
CA GLU A 108 4.13 -11.46 -6.23
C GLU A 108 5.08 -10.45 -5.57
N ILE A 109 4.65 -9.80 -4.49
CA ILE A 109 5.46 -8.78 -3.80
C ILE A 109 6.85 -9.28 -3.41
N PRO A 110 7.01 -10.48 -2.81
CA PRO A 110 8.35 -10.96 -2.46
C PRO A 110 9.29 -11.06 -3.64
N LYS A 111 8.81 -11.50 -4.80
CA LYS A 111 9.63 -11.58 -6.02
C LYS A 111 10.04 -10.20 -6.51
N LEU A 112 9.13 -9.24 -6.43
CA LEU A 112 9.43 -7.87 -6.85
C LEU A 112 10.47 -7.22 -5.94
N VAL A 113 10.36 -7.45 -4.63
CA VAL A 113 11.33 -6.95 -3.66
C VAL A 113 12.71 -7.54 -3.94
N GLU A 114 12.78 -8.84 -4.20
CA GLU A 114 14.05 -9.51 -4.50
C GLU A 114 14.71 -8.88 -5.72
N LYS A 115 13.95 -8.62 -6.79
CA LYS A 115 14.49 -7.98 -7.99
C LYS A 115 14.98 -6.56 -7.71
N LEU A 116 14.24 -5.78 -6.93
CA LEU A 116 14.66 -4.43 -6.57
C LEU A 116 15.96 -4.47 -5.78
N ARG A 117 16.14 -5.43 -4.88
CA ARG A 117 17.35 -5.58 -4.10
C ARG A 117 18.53 -6.02 -4.96
N GLU A 118 18.30 -6.68 -6.08
CA GLU A 118 19.33 -7.05 -7.06
C GLU A 118 19.78 -5.88 -7.93
N GLY A 119 19.13 -4.71 -7.81
CA GLY A 119 19.52 -3.51 -8.52
C GLY A 119 18.68 -3.14 -9.73
N TYR A 120 17.54 -3.81 -9.93
CA TYR A 120 16.60 -3.41 -10.97
C TYR A 120 15.85 -2.15 -10.53
N ASP A 121 15.80 -1.14 -11.40
CA ASP A 121 15.15 0.13 -11.06
C ASP A 121 13.65 0.10 -11.24
N VAL A 122 13.15 -0.68 -12.17
CA VAL A 122 11.72 -0.73 -12.48
C VAL A 122 11.27 -2.18 -12.47
N VAL A 123 10.26 -2.46 -11.65
CA VAL A 123 9.63 -3.77 -11.54
C VAL A 123 8.13 -3.54 -11.62
N GLY A 124 7.55 -3.94 -12.69
CA GLY A 124 6.13 -3.68 -12.91
C GLY A 124 5.32 -4.92 -13.06
#